data_296a7d0f68f26c8c9453704ee72b6d33
#
_entry.id   296a7d0f68f26c8c9453704ee72b6d33
#
_cell.length_a   1.000
_cell.length_b   1.000
_cell.length_c   1.000
_cell.angle_alpha   90.00
_cell.angle_beta   90.00
_cell.angle_gamma   90.00
#
_symmetry.space_group_name_H-M   'P 1'
#
loop_
_entity.id
_entity.type
_entity.pdbx_description
1 polymer ?
#
loop_
_entity_poly.entity_id
_entity_poly.type
_entity_poly.pdbx_seq_one_letter_code
_entity_poly.pdbx_strand_id
1 'polypeptide(L)'
;MASVIGKNEILLNSERYKISGPVRKTLVSIAAPRFTIGDTQRGADPRASILTQNDFRGGIGWNRGLDPSTADRAWWTNCQTRFKGHVLLPRKQNLVTANTGAGAVVSINEFTVGASTSVYAVFSDNKLYRYGDSSNSWSSALATMSDVTSESIIFRDATASYMIFARGESGYTYTADADTFTDMPVSGSATRNVEYFTIWHGQLWGIDHNGMLKQWASGPTANPTEKAQLPLPDGYATALFIYRDAAGTPIIYASTKTGLWAYDETNNRWEETELRLPFHEKSGSGTLVWRDSVYFPAGNAIYKYQTGSNTAVVSLVGFDRDHGVPEIYSGTITKLIGTHNDLLAFVNADVAVSYSVFATGRQSSGFGGSSSVVSGTGASSILGFNDTAWEVKWTGANNTGLTAAHVGFAYNEYRAWFGVGNNIYWLQLSPDVINPDQITGFEYDTGGGTLETPWFDGGDAAGNKTAISLRAITSDCSANVTIQIEYAINFNEAYTSLGTIVTNGTTSYDFASGLGVEFSSIKFRATLATNSSQSSPDLNLIELRWREKIPAKYGFSVTIDAAKTFRGKTPKQILDNITTVINTNTLVPFTYKDNDSSRSYNVDLISASGFEFTGLDERGQLQIQLVET
;
A
#
# COMPACT_ATOMS: atom_id res chain seq x y z
N MET A 1 24.75 -6.21 -51.75
CA MET A 1 24.74 -5.24 -52.89
C MET A 1 23.40 -4.53 -52.89
N ALA A 2 23.38 -3.22 -52.69
CA ALA A 2 22.15 -2.44 -52.82
C ALA A 2 21.69 -2.51 -54.31
N SER A 3 20.52 -3.07 -54.56
CA SER A 3 20.02 -3.20 -55.94
C SER A 3 19.59 -1.80 -56.45
N VAL A 4 20.33 -1.29 -57.42
CA VAL A 4 20.01 -0.01 -58.10
C VAL A 4 18.65 -0.12 -58.77
N ILE A 5 17.68 0.69 -58.34
CA ILE A 5 16.33 0.75 -58.92
C ILE A 5 16.29 1.82 -60.03
N GLY A 6 15.67 1.51 -61.18
CA GLY A 6 15.45 2.51 -62.26
C GLY A 6 14.44 3.59 -61.89
N LYS A 7 14.44 4.73 -62.61
CA LYS A 7 13.50 5.84 -62.35
C LYS A 7 12.03 5.47 -62.45
N ASN A 8 11.70 4.43 -63.23
CA ASN A 8 10.31 3.97 -63.46
C ASN A 8 10.11 2.55 -62.86
N GLU A 9 10.79 2.25 -61.77
CA GLU A 9 10.69 0.98 -61.11
C GLU A 9 10.48 1.17 -59.61
N ILE A 10 9.77 0.22 -58.99
CA ILE A 10 9.72 0.04 -57.54
C ILE A 10 10.18 -1.36 -57.19
N LEU A 11 10.61 -1.51 -55.94
CA LEU A 11 10.85 -2.79 -55.27
C LEU A 11 9.77 -2.96 -54.20
N LEU A 12 8.99 -4.04 -54.30
CA LEU A 12 7.98 -4.40 -53.35
C LEU A 12 8.16 -5.87 -52.99
N ASN A 13 8.33 -6.19 -51.73
CA ASN A 13 8.63 -7.53 -51.24
C ASN A 13 9.80 -8.23 -51.99
N SER A 14 10.90 -7.50 -52.20
CA SER A 14 12.08 -7.93 -52.95
C SER A 14 11.88 -8.15 -54.45
N GLU A 15 10.69 -7.91 -54.98
CA GLU A 15 10.35 -8.02 -56.39
C GLU A 15 10.26 -6.64 -57.07
N ARG A 16 10.76 -6.58 -58.32
CA ARG A 16 10.74 -5.32 -59.10
C ARG A 16 9.53 -5.25 -59.99
N TYR A 17 8.92 -4.06 -59.99
CA TYR A 17 7.77 -3.75 -60.85
C TYR A 17 8.02 -2.45 -61.61
N LYS A 18 7.55 -2.43 -62.84
CA LYS A 18 7.51 -1.21 -63.67
C LYS A 18 6.32 -0.37 -63.27
N ILE A 19 6.52 0.94 -63.14
CA ILE A 19 5.43 1.89 -62.83
C ILE A 19 5.12 2.77 -64.02
N SER A 20 3.85 3.11 -64.22
CA SER A 20 3.35 3.94 -65.31
C SER A 20 3.28 5.43 -64.97
N GLY A 21 3.61 5.81 -63.76
CA GLY A 21 3.61 7.18 -63.26
C GLY A 21 4.49 7.38 -62.02
N PRO A 22 4.63 8.58 -61.54
CA PRO A 22 5.41 8.84 -60.34
C PRO A 22 4.72 8.23 -59.12
N VAL A 23 5.51 7.75 -58.13
CA VAL A 23 5.01 7.36 -56.81
C VAL A 23 4.46 8.61 -56.14
N ARG A 24 3.17 8.61 -55.82
CA ARG A 24 2.55 9.70 -55.06
C ARG A 24 2.72 9.41 -53.56
N LYS A 25 3.48 10.23 -52.88
CA LYS A 25 3.68 10.19 -51.45
C LYS A 25 2.81 11.24 -50.78
N THR A 26 1.97 10.82 -49.87
CA THR A 26 1.12 11.71 -49.08
C THR A 26 1.39 11.50 -47.58
N LEU A 27 1.29 12.56 -46.80
CA LEU A 27 1.32 12.46 -45.36
C LEU A 27 -0.07 11.96 -44.91
N VAL A 28 -0.10 10.82 -44.25
CA VAL A 28 -1.34 10.24 -43.76
C VAL A 28 -1.29 10.27 -42.22
N SER A 29 -2.24 10.97 -41.62
CA SER A 29 -2.47 10.89 -40.19
C SER A 29 -3.46 9.76 -39.94
N ILE A 30 -2.98 8.64 -39.42
CA ILE A 30 -3.85 7.54 -39.01
C ILE A 30 -4.39 7.89 -37.63
N ALA A 31 -5.72 8.10 -37.56
CA ALA A 31 -6.35 8.20 -36.24
C ALA A 31 -6.34 6.82 -35.59
N ALA A 32 -5.60 6.67 -34.49
CA ALA A 32 -5.63 5.44 -33.72
C ALA A 32 -7.06 5.12 -33.26
N PRO A 33 -7.46 3.83 -33.25
CA PRO A 33 -8.74 3.45 -32.68
C PRO A 33 -8.79 3.86 -31.22
N ARG A 34 -9.80 4.63 -30.83
CA ARG A 34 -10.01 5.07 -29.47
C ARG A 34 -10.49 3.91 -28.62
N PHE A 35 -9.70 3.46 -27.67
CA PHE A 35 -10.20 2.72 -26.52
C PHE A 35 -10.65 3.72 -25.46
N THR A 36 -11.93 3.95 -25.34
CA THR A 36 -12.53 4.70 -24.24
C THR A 36 -12.76 3.73 -23.08
N ILE A 37 -11.92 3.80 -22.05
CA ILE A 37 -12.25 3.27 -20.74
C ILE A 37 -12.82 4.44 -19.94
N GLY A 38 -14.12 4.38 -19.63
CA GLY A 38 -14.80 5.35 -18.78
C GLY A 38 -15.38 6.56 -19.52
N ASP A 39 -16.40 7.10 -18.93
CA ASP A 39 -17.32 8.15 -19.34
C ASP A 39 -16.76 9.19 -20.32
N THR A 40 -17.37 9.28 -21.48
CA THR A 40 -17.12 10.32 -22.48
C THR A 40 -17.62 11.67 -21.98
N GLN A 41 -16.80 12.41 -21.28
CA GLN A 41 -17.08 13.80 -21.04
C GLN A 41 -16.86 14.59 -22.34
N ARG A 42 -17.90 15.26 -22.80
CA ARG A 42 -17.88 16.17 -23.94
C ARG A 42 -17.03 17.39 -23.63
N GLY A 43 -15.71 17.29 -23.85
CA GLY A 43 -14.82 18.44 -23.83
C GLY A 43 -14.78 19.14 -25.19
N ALA A 44 -14.39 20.40 -25.22
CA ALA A 44 -14.31 21.21 -26.42
C ALA A 44 -13.29 20.71 -27.47
N ASP A 45 -12.38 19.81 -27.10
CA ASP A 45 -11.45 19.15 -28.04
C ASP A 45 -11.77 17.64 -28.13
N PRO A 46 -12.38 17.17 -29.23
CA PRO A 46 -12.71 15.76 -29.38
C PRO A 46 -11.50 14.83 -29.50
N ARG A 47 -10.28 15.35 -29.52
CA ARG A 47 -9.03 14.59 -29.62
C ARG A 47 -8.31 14.45 -28.29
N ALA A 48 -8.73 15.18 -27.26
CA ALA A 48 -8.12 15.10 -25.94
C ALA A 48 -8.80 14.02 -25.12
N SER A 49 -7.98 13.16 -24.52
CA SER A 49 -8.40 12.22 -23.47
C SER A 49 -8.30 12.91 -22.13
N ILE A 50 -9.17 12.52 -21.19
CA ILE A 50 -9.21 13.04 -19.83
C ILE A 50 -9.01 11.87 -18.87
N LEU A 51 -8.09 12.03 -17.96
CA LEU A 51 -7.91 11.16 -16.80
C LEU A 51 -8.27 11.97 -15.56
N THR A 52 -9.23 11.47 -14.80
CA THR A 52 -9.68 12.10 -13.55
C THR A 52 -9.39 11.19 -12.37
N GLN A 53 -8.75 11.73 -11.33
CA GLN A 53 -8.57 11.04 -10.07
C GLN A 53 -9.13 11.91 -8.93
N ASN A 54 -10.17 11.41 -8.28
CA ASN A 54 -10.83 12.04 -7.12
C ASN A 54 -11.08 11.04 -5.99
N ASP A 55 -10.56 9.84 -6.09
CA ASP A 55 -10.72 8.79 -5.10
C ASP A 55 -9.35 8.19 -4.78
N PHE A 56 -8.93 8.31 -3.51
CA PHE A 56 -7.68 7.76 -2.99
C PHE A 56 -7.93 6.78 -1.84
N ARG A 57 -9.20 6.33 -1.64
CA ARG A 57 -9.60 5.41 -0.57
C ARG A 57 -8.99 4.03 -0.71
N GLY A 58 -8.45 3.68 -1.86
CA GLY A 58 -7.64 2.49 -2.06
C GLY A 58 -6.34 2.46 -1.25
N GLY A 59 -6.00 3.58 -0.60
CA GLY A 59 -4.87 3.70 0.31
C GLY A 59 -3.52 3.75 -0.40
N ILE A 60 -2.48 3.34 0.32
CA ILE A 60 -1.12 3.24 -0.23
C ILE A 60 -0.92 1.91 -0.93
N GLY A 61 -0.13 1.91 -2.01
CA GLY A 61 0.22 0.69 -2.72
C GLY A 61 1.45 0.88 -3.60
N TRP A 62 2.34 -0.12 -3.58
CA TRP A 62 3.51 -0.15 -4.44
C TRP A 62 3.12 -0.64 -5.84
N ASN A 63 2.48 0.21 -6.62
CA ASN A 63 2.15 -0.14 -7.98
C ASN A 63 3.00 0.66 -8.97
N ARG A 64 4.03 0.02 -9.54
CA ARG A 64 4.71 0.51 -10.74
C ARG A 64 3.95 0.12 -12.01
N GLY A 65 3.01 -0.80 -11.87
CA GLY A 65 2.16 -1.21 -12.95
C GLY A 65 1.12 -0.15 -13.24
N LEU A 66 0.77 -0.08 -14.43
CA LEU A 66 -0.22 0.75 -15.07
C LEU A 66 -1.59 0.05 -14.95
N ASP A 67 -1.85 -0.55 -13.78
CA ASP A 67 -3.08 -1.29 -13.56
C ASP A 67 -4.21 -0.33 -13.20
N PRO A 68 -5.21 -0.15 -14.09
CA PRO A 68 -6.35 0.73 -13.84
C PRO A 68 -7.16 0.34 -12.60
N SER A 69 -7.08 -0.91 -12.15
CA SER A 69 -7.80 -1.38 -10.95
C SER A 69 -7.28 -0.76 -9.65
N THR A 70 -6.10 -0.13 -9.69
CA THR A 70 -5.46 0.51 -8.54
C THR A 70 -5.37 2.04 -8.67
N ALA A 71 -6.10 2.62 -9.61
CA ALA A 71 -6.10 4.07 -9.84
C ALA A 71 -6.61 4.90 -8.65
N ASP A 72 -7.36 4.28 -7.73
CA ASP A 72 -7.83 4.86 -6.47
C ASP A 72 -6.77 4.86 -5.36
N ARG A 73 -5.59 4.29 -5.59
CA ARG A 73 -4.50 4.22 -4.62
C ARG A 73 -3.48 5.33 -4.85
N ALA A 74 -2.94 5.85 -3.76
CA ALA A 74 -1.73 6.64 -3.82
C ALA A 74 -0.51 5.71 -3.94
N TRP A 75 0.50 6.13 -4.69
CA TRP A 75 1.79 5.46 -4.71
C TRP A 75 2.46 5.54 -3.34
N TRP A 76 2.50 6.74 -2.81
CA TRP A 76 2.98 7.07 -1.48
C TRP A 76 2.21 8.26 -0.94
N THR A 77 1.84 8.22 0.33
CA THR A 77 1.25 9.36 1.01
C THR A 77 1.37 9.24 2.52
N ASN A 78 1.56 10.35 3.19
CA ASN A 78 1.30 10.52 4.61
C ASN A 78 0.04 11.37 4.87
N CYS A 79 -0.66 11.78 3.82
CA CYS A 79 -1.92 12.50 3.89
C CYS A 79 -3.08 11.59 4.31
N GLN A 80 -4.16 12.19 4.80
CA GLN A 80 -5.40 11.48 5.09
C GLN A 80 -6.23 11.35 3.80
N THR A 81 -6.53 10.11 3.38
CA THR A 81 -7.20 9.80 2.10
C THR A 81 -8.47 8.97 2.26
N ARG A 82 -8.99 8.85 3.48
CA ARG A 82 -10.12 7.97 3.81
C ARG A 82 -11.42 8.31 3.07
N PHE A 83 -11.63 9.57 2.75
CA PHE A 83 -12.87 10.06 2.14
C PHE A 83 -12.66 10.39 0.67
N LYS A 84 -13.60 9.95 -0.16
CA LYS A 84 -13.60 10.28 -1.60
C LYS A 84 -13.70 11.79 -1.78
N GLY A 85 -12.83 12.35 -2.63
CA GLY A 85 -12.80 13.78 -2.89
C GLY A 85 -12.16 14.60 -1.79
N HIS A 86 -11.41 13.97 -0.88
CA HIS A 86 -10.72 14.67 0.21
C HIS A 86 -9.32 14.09 0.41
N VAL A 87 -8.31 14.94 0.27
CA VAL A 87 -6.93 14.68 0.66
C VAL A 87 -6.49 15.80 1.58
N LEU A 88 -6.32 15.45 2.85
CA LEU A 88 -6.03 16.38 3.94
C LEU A 88 -4.63 16.12 4.51
N LEU A 89 -4.08 17.12 5.17
CA LEU A 89 -2.82 16.99 5.91
C LEU A 89 -2.84 15.82 6.90
N PRO A 90 -1.66 15.27 7.24
CA PRO A 90 -1.54 14.29 8.32
C PRO A 90 -2.05 14.86 9.64
N ARG A 91 -2.35 13.96 10.57
CA ARG A 91 -2.70 14.30 11.95
C ARG A 91 -1.48 14.85 12.68
N LYS A 92 -1.68 15.88 13.47
CA LYS A 92 -0.65 16.36 14.37
C LYS A 92 -0.28 15.29 15.40
N GLN A 93 1.00 15.03 15.52
CA GLN A 93 1.52 14.27 16.65
C GLN A 93 1.78 15.20 17.83
N ASN A 94 1.37 14.79 19.01
CA ASN A 94 1.56 15.55 20.24
C ASN A 94 2.60 14.84 21.11
N LEU A 95 3.76 15.46 21.30
CA LEU A 95 4.78 14.98 22.20
C LEU A 95 4.35 15.25 23.65
N VAL A 96 4.36 14.23 24.47
CA VAL A 96 4.27 14.39 25.91
C VAL A 96 5.66 14.70 26.46
N THR A 97 5.76 15.71 27.29
CA THR A 97 7.04 16.08 27.92
C THR A 97 7.65 14.86 28.61
N ALA A 98 8.83 14.43 28.12
CA ALA A 98 9.51 13.25 28.63
C ALA A 98 9.87 13.45 30.11
N ASN A 99 9.74 12.39 30.90
CA ASN A 99 10.29 12.39 32.24
C ASN A 99 11.78 12.06 32.15
N THR A 100 12.61 13.02 32.47
CA THR A 100 14.07 12.89 32.37
C THR A 100 14.57 11.72 33.23
N GLY A 101 15.16 10.71 32.57
CA GLY A 101 15.76 9.54 33.24
C GLY A 101 14.87 8.28 33.25
N ALA A 102 13.68 8.33 32.68
CA ALA A 102 12.75 7.18 32.67
C ALA A 102 13.17 6.03 31.74
N GLY A 103 14.04 6.27 30.76
CA GLY A 103 14.45 5.26 29.79
C GLY A 103 13.39 4.99 28.70
N ALA A 104 13.49 3.84 28.00
CA ALA A 104 12.55 3.49 26.94
C ALA A 104 11.15 3.17 27.51
N VAL A 105 10.10 3.48 26.72
CA VAL A 105 8.72 3.15 27.09
C VAL A 105 8.50 1.64 26.93
N VAL A 106 8.00 0.99 27.97
CA VAL A 106 7.73 -0.47 28.00
C VAL A 106 6.25 -0.76 27.79
N SER A 107 5.37 0.01 28.45
CA SER A 107 3.92 -0.21 28.41
C SER A 107 3.17 1.11 28.56
N ILE A 108 2.05 1.22 27.89
CA ILE A 108 1.10 2.35 28.02
C ILE A 108 -0.29 1.75 28.23
N ASN A 109 -1.04 2.25 29.23
CA ASN A 109 -2.32 1.70 29.63
C ASN A 109 -3.28 2.79 30.09
N GLU A 110 -4.58 2.56 29.94
CA GLU A 110 -5.63 3.36 30.59
C GLU A 110 -6.22 2.61 31.77
N PHE A 111 -6.49 3.35 32.84
CA PHE A 111 -7.16 2.79 34.01
C PHE A 111 -8.16 3.79 34.60
N THR A 112 -9.34 3.30 34.93
CA THR A 112 -10.42 4.09 35.52
C THR A 112 -10.51 3.82 37.02
N VAL A 113 -10.31 4.84 37.81
CA VAL A 113 -10.50 4.82 39.27
C VAL A 113 -11.69 5.72 39.59
N GLY A 114 -12.75 5.15 40.12
CA GLY A 114 -14.00 5.86 40.34
C GLY A 114 -14.61 6.36 39.02
N ALA A 115 -14.72 7.68 38.86
CA ALA A 115 -15.24 8.32 37.64
C ALA A 115 -14.14 8.87 36.73
N SER A 116 -12.87 8.73 37.09
CA SER A 116 -11.74 9.34 36.38
C SER A 116 -10.91 8.28 35.66
N THR A 117 -10.78 8.41 34.34
CA THR A 117 -9.88 7.61 33.51
C THR A 117 -8.58 8.36 33.30
N SER A 118 -7.46 7.71 33.58
CA SER A 118 -6.11 8.25 33.40
C SER A 118 -5.25 7.31 32.58
N VAL A 119 -4.26 7.87 31.88
CA VAL A 119 -3.24 7.10 31.16
C VAL A 119 -2.01 6.93 32.03
N TYR A 120 -1.50 5.73 32.04
CA TYR A 120 -0.31 5.31 32.78
C TYR A 120 0.73 4.75 31.84
N ALA A 121 2.00 5.02 32.11
CA ALA A 121 3.11 4.46 31.36
C ALA A 121 4.15 3.85 32.28
N VAL A 122 4.71 2.73 31.86
CA VAL A 122 5.87 2.09 32.47
C VAL A 122 7.05 2.28 31.55
N PHE A 123 8.19 2.68 32.12
CA PHE A 123 9.44 2.84 31.41
C PHE A 123 10.43 1.74 31.78
N SER A 124 11.53 1.64 31.06
CA SER A 124 12.55 0.59 31.30
C SER A 124 13.31 0.73 32.60
N ASP A 125 13.10 1.79 33.38
CA ASP A 125 13.50 1.94 34.77
C ASP A 125 12.56 1.23 35.77
N ASN A 126 11.56 0.51 35.23
CA ASN A 126 10.50 -0.20 35.95
C ASN A 126 9.64 0.70 36.86
N LYS A 127 9.52 1.96 36.52
CA LYS A 127 8.64 2.88 37.25
C LYS A 127 7.38 3.18 36.49
N LEU A 128 6.29 3.33 37.23
CA LEU A 128 4.98 3.72 36.73
C LEU A 128 4.78 5.23 36.90
N TYR A 129 4.28 5.84 35.88
CA TYR A 129 3.96 7.27 35.80
C TYR A 129 2.52 7.47 35.35
N ARG A 130 1.88 8.54 35.82
CA ARG A 130 0.54 8.96 35.40
C ARG A 130 0.63 10.21 34.53
N TYR A 131 -0.10 10.21 33.44
CA TYR A 131 -0.21 11.39 32.59
C TYR A 131 -1.14 12.44 33.17
N GLY A 132 -0.72 13.69 33.15
CA GLY A 132 -1.52 14.87 33.47
C GLY A 132 -1.87 15.64 32.22
N ASP A 133 -3.14 15.59 31.82
CA ASP A 133 -3.61 16.17 30.56
C ASP A 133 -3.43 17.69 30.51
N SER A 134 -3.80 18.40 31.58
CA SER A 134 -3.67 19.86 31.66
C SER A 134 -2.22 20.37 31.59
N SER A 135 -1.25 19.55 32.02
CA SER A 135 0.17 19.88 32.00
C SER A 135 0.91 19.28 30.81
N ASN A 136 0.27 18.40 30.05
CA ASN A 136 0.87 17.57 29.00
C ASN A 136 2.20 16.93 29.44
N SER A 137 2.23 16.38 30.64
CA SER A 137 3.45 15.84 31.26
C SER A 137 3.16 14.64 32.15
N TRP A 138 4.21 13.89 32.46
CA TRP A 138 4.15 12.78 33.40
C TRP A 138 4.31 13.27 34.84
N SER A 139 3.63 12.60 35.77
CA SER A 139 3.81 12.79 37.23
C SER A 139 5.22 12.39 37.67
N SER A 140 5.55 12.61 38.94
CA SER A 140 6.62 11.84 39.59
C SER A 140 6.27 10.35 39.56
N ALA A 141 7.29 9.48 39.70
CA ALA A 141 7.08 8.04 39.79
C ALA A 141 6.08 7.70 40.92
N LEU A 142 5.04 6.97 40.59
CA LEU A 142 4.04 6.50 41.53
C LEU A 142 4.53 5.25 42.26
N ALA A 143 5.15 4.33 41.51
CA ALA A 143 5.69 3.08 42.04
C ALA A 143 6.92 2.64 41.27
N THR A 144 7.76 1.83 41.91
CA THR A 144 8.83 1.07 41.26
C THR A 144 8.44 -0.40 41.33
N MET A 145 8.41 -1.05 40.15
CA MET A 145 8.10 -2.47 40.01
C MET A 145 9.37 -3.22 39.63
N SER A 146 9.45 -4.51 39.91
CA SER A 146 10.52 -5.36 39.38
C SER A 146 10.05 -5.97 38.07
N ASP A 147 10.86 -5.93 37.03
CA ASP A 147 10.64 -6.60 35.73
C ASP A 147 9.20 -6.50 35.17
N VAL A 148 8.90 -5.46 34.43
CA VAL A 148 7.60 -5.31 33.79
C VAL A 148 7.71 -5.68 32.30
N THR A 149 6.82 -6.57 31.85
CA THR A 149 6.63 -6.88 30.44
C THR A 149 5.74 -5.82 29.76
N SER A 150 5.63 -5.87 28.44
CA SER A 150 4.76 -4.96 27.69
C SER A 150 3.25 -5.22 27.90
N GLU A 151 2.87 -6.25 28.65
CA GLU A 151 1.48 -6.68 28.79
C GLU A 151 0.86 -6.27 30.11
N SER A 152 -0.35 -5.77 30.02
CA SER A 152 -1.20 -5.47 31.16
C SER A 152 -2.66 -5.72 30.81
N ILE A 153 -3.49 -5.93 31.84
CA ILE A 153 -4.92 -6.12 31.67
C ILE A 153 -5.70 -5.38 32.76
N ILE A 154 -6.90 -4.93 32.40
CA ILE A 154 -7.87 -4.42 33.35
C ILE A 154 -8.83 -5.55 33.70
N PHE A 155 -8.79 -6.03 34.93
CA PHE A 155 -9.70 -7.03 35.44
C PHE A 155 -10.71 -6.40 36.39
N ARG A 156 -11.96 -6.77 36.29
CA ARG A 156 -13.02 -6.28 37.18
C ARG A 156 -13.72 -7.49 37.81
N ASP A 157 -13.73 -7.51 39.13
CA ASP A 157 -14.58 -8.42 39.90
C ASP A 157 -15.77 -7.71 40.51
N ALA A 158 -16.52 -8.40 41.39
CA ALA A 158 -17.70 -7.85 42.05
C ALA A 158 -17.37 -6.68 43.03
N THR A 159 -16.13 -6.53 43.43
CA THR A 159 -15.72 -5.60 44.50
C THR A 159 -14.87 -4.44 44.00
N ALA A 160 -14.02 -4.67 43.00
CA ALA A 160 -13.06 -3.69 42.51
C ALA A 160 -12.70 -3.90 41.05
N SER A 161 -12.09 -2.87 40.45
CA SER A 161 -11.35 -2.96 39.19
C SER A 161 -9.86 -2.96 39.51
N TYR A 162 -9.13 -3.81 38.83
CA TYR A 162 -7.68 -3.98 39.02
C TYR A 162 -6.96 -3.73 37.70
N MET A 163 -5.89 -2.96 37.76
CA MET A 163 -4.89 -2.92 36.68
C MET A 163 -3.77 -3.87 37.05
N ILE A 164 -3.49 -4.85 36.20
CA ILE A 164 -2.56 -5.95 36.47
C ILE A 164 -1.46 -5.90 35.42
N PHE A 165 -0.22 -5.89 35.85
CA PHE A 165 0.98 -5.90 35.03
C PHE A 165 1.66 -7.26 35.10
N ALA A 166 1.89 -7.90 33.97
CA ALA A 166 2.69 -9.10 33.87
C ALA A 166 4.17 -8.75 34.10
N ARG A 167 4.88 -9.63 34.83
CA ARG A 167 6.30 -9.50 35.16
C ARG A 167 7.10 -10.74 34.73
N GLY A 168 6.62 -11.46 33.77
CA GLY A 168 7.26 -12.66 33.28
C GLY A 168 7.50 -13.68 34.38
N GLU A 169 8.75 -14.13 34.50
CA GLU A 169 9.16 -15.11 35.53
C GLU A 169 9.07 -14.57 36.95
N SER A 170 9.02 -13.27 37.17
CA SER A 170 8.95 -12.63 38.46
C SER A 170 7.54 -12.56 39.08
N GLY A 171 6.50 -12.97 38.33
CA GLY A 171 5.11 -12.94 38.78
C GLY A 171 4.31 -11.81 38.13
N TYR A 172 3.52 -11.08 38.92
CA TYR A 172 2.75 -9.93 38.48
C TYR A 172 2.58 -8.90 39.59
N THR A 173 2.22 -7.69 39.20
CA THR A 173 1.89 -6.59 40.12
C THR A 173 0.48 -6.11 39.80
N TYR A 174 -0.32 -5.78 40.80
CA TYR A 174 -1.65 -5.21 40.58
C TYR A 174 -1.92 -3.98 41.46
N THR A 175 -2.86 -3.17 41.05
CA THR A 175 -3.40 -2.05 41.82
C THR A 175 -4.90 -1.93 41.63
N ALA A 176 -5.61 -1.51 42.65
CA ALA A 176 -7.04 -1.19 42.59
C ALA A 176 -7.32 0.33 42.58
N ASP A 177 -6.35 1.15 43.01
CA ASP A 177 -6.48 2.60 43.20
C ASP A 177 -5.48 3.42 42.36
N ALA A 178 -4.58 2.74 41.65
CA ALA A 178 -3.49 3.32 40.86
C ALA A 178 -2.37 4.03 41.70
N ASP A 179 -2.51 4.10 42.98
CA ASP A 179 -1.53 4.73 43.89
C ASP A 179 -0.83 3.69 44.76
N THR A 180 -1.51 2.57 45.07
CA THR A 180 -0.97 1.48 45.90
C THR A 180 -0.79 0.21 45.05
N PHE A 181 0.42 -0.28 44.95
CA PHE A 181 0.77 -1.46 44.16
C PHE A 181 1.11 -2.64 45.05
N THR A 182 0.55 -3.79 44.69
CA THR A 182 0.80 -5.04 45.39
C THR A 182 1.53 -6.00 44.46
N ASP A 183 2.75 -6.38 44.87
CA ASP A 183 3.52 -7.39 44.16
C ASP A 183 3.04 -8.78 44.53
N MET A 184 2.87 -9.61 43.52
CA MET A 184 2.55 -11.03 43.64
C MET A 184 3.74 -11.85 43.11
N PRO A 185 4.84 -11.97 43.85
CA PRO A 185 6.03 -12.66 43.38
C PRO A 185 5.80 -14.15 43.29
N VAL A 186 6.60 -14.83 42.47
CA VAL A 186 6.72 -16.28 42.51
C VAL A 186 7.38 -16.68 43.83
N SER A 187 6.68 -17.42 44.66
CA SER A 187 7.19 -17.87 45.96
C SER A 187 6.71 -19.28 46.28
N GLY A 188 7.64 -20.18 46.64
CA GLY A 188 7.34 -21.55 47.05
C GLY A 188 6.62 -22.35 45.96
N SER A 189 5.47 -22.92 46.30
CA SER A 189 4.63 -23.67 45.36
C SER A 189 3.66 -22.81 44.53
N ALA A 190 3.70 -21.48 44.72
CA ALA A 190 2.81 -20.58 43.97
C ALA A 190 3.46 -20.16 42.65
N THR A 191 3.05 -20.80 41.59
CA THR A 191 3.51 -20.53 40.21
C THR A 191 2.80 -19.31 39.64
N ARG A 192 3.18 -18.09 40.05
CA ARG A 192 2.57 -16.82 39.68
C ARG A 192 3.21 -16.14 38.47
N ASN A 193 4.22 -16.79 37.88
CA ASN A 193 4.84 -16.31 36.62
C ASN A 193 3.80 -16.21 35.52
N VAL A 194 3.82 -15.12 34.77
CA VAL A 194 2.86 -14.83 33.67
C VAL A 194 3.42 -13.80 32.71
N GLU A 195 3.18 -14.01 31.40
CA GLU A 195 3.56 -13.12 30.31
C GLU A 195 2.35 -12.39 29.75
N TYR A 196 1.24 -13.12 29.55
CA TYR A 196 0.03 -12.60 28.93
C TYR A 196 -1.20 -12.97 29.75
N PHE A 197 -2.14 -12.04 29.82
CA PHE A 197 -3.43 -12.24 30.47
C PHE A 197 -4.60 -12.18 29.51
N THR A 198 -5.68 -12.85 29.89
CA THR A 198 -7.03 -12.69 29.29
C THR A 198 -8.12 -12.85 30.33
N ILE A 199 -9.35 -12.46 30.01
CA ILE A 199 -10.53 -12.64 30.87
C ILE A 199 -11.47 -13.59 30.16
N TRP A 200 -11.79 -14.71 30.81
CA TRP A 200 -12.72 -15.68 30.27
C TRP A 200 -13.66 -16.17 31.37
N HIS A 201 -14.95 -16.25 31.07
CA HIS A 201 -16.01 -16.60 32.03
C HIS A 201 -15.99 -15.75 33.33
N GLY A 202 -15.61 -14.46 33.19
CA GLY A 202 -15.50 -13.53 34.32
C GLY A 202 -14.32 -13.80 35.26
N GLN A 203 -13.41 -14.68 34.90
CA GLN A 203 -12.22 -15.02 35.65
C GLN A 203 -10.96 -14.53 34.94
N LEU A 204 -9.92 -14.29 35.70
CA LEU A 204 -8.59 -13.94 35.18
C LEU A 204 -7.86 -15.22 34.76
N TRP A 205 -7.34 -15.23 33.56
CA TRP A 205 -6.50 -16.27 32.98
C TRP A 205 -5.18 -15.68 32.51
N GLY A 206 -4.15 -16.48 32.54
CA GLY A 206 -2.83 -16.06 32.05
C GLY A 206 -2.02 -17.24 31.55
N ILE A 207 -1.00 -16.94 30.76
CA ILE A 207 -0.04 -17.91 30.27
C ILE A 207 1.37 -17.46 30.61
N ASP A 208 2.21 -18.38 31.01
CA ASP A 208 3.59 -18.06 31.35
C ASP A 208 4.55 -18.25 30.17
N HIS A 209 5.81 -17.90 30.39
CA HIS A 209 6.87 -18.03 29.39
C HIS A 209 7.02 -19.45 28.83
N ASN A 210 6.76 -20.47 29.65
CA ASN A 210 6.83 -21.87 29.22
C ASN A 210 5.55 -22.39 28.56
N GLY A 211 4.55 -21.51 28.36
CA GLY A 211 3.27 -21.88 27.75
C GLY A 211 2.29 -22.56 28.70
N MET A 212 2.52 -22.51 30.05
CA MET A 212 1.56 -23.04 31.02
C MET A 212 0.38 -22.08 31.20
N LEU A 213 -0.82 -22.52 30.85
CA LEU A 213 -2.06 -21.80 31.10
C LEU A 213 -2.45 -21.88 32.57
N LYS A 214 -2.88 -20.76 33.13
CA LYS A 214 -3.22 -20.59 34.55
C LYS A 214 -4.55 -19.87 34.70
N GLN A 215 -5.29 -20.23 35.76
CA GLN A 215 -6.62 -19.67 36.08
C GLN A 215 -6.63 -19.11 37.50
N TRP A 216 -7.05 -17.86 37.64
CA TRP A 216 -7.32 -17.20 38.93
C TRP A 216 -8.80 -17.17 39.22
N ALA A 217 -9.32 -18.17 39.91
CA ALA A 217 -10.76 -18.30 40.17
C ALA A 217 -11.33 -17.19 41.09
N SER A 218 -10.50 -16.58 41.92
CA SER A 218 -10.90 -15.56 42.92
C SER A 218 -10.20 -14.21 42.70
N GLY A 219 -9.83 -13.89 41.45
CA GLY A 219 -9.17 -12.64 41.12
C GLY A 219 -7.67 -12.58 41.44
N PRO A 220 -7.02 -11.41 41.26
CA PRO A 220 -5.58 -11.29 41.26
C PRO A 220 -4.91 -11.47 42.64
N THR A 221 -5.69 -11.51 43.70
CA THR A 221 -5.19 -11.73 45.08
C THR A 221 -4.95 -13.21 45.41
N ALA A 222 -5.52 -14.13 44.60
CA ALA A 222 -5.44 -15.56 44.80
C ALA A 222 -4.22 -16.20 44.12
N ASN A 223 -3.92 -17.46 44.48
CA ASN A 223 -3.00 -18.29 43.71
C ASN A 223 -3.70 -18.85 42.45
N PRO A 224 -3.00 -18.93 41.33
CA PRO A 224 -3.56 -19.54 40.13
C PRO A 224 -3.57 -21.08 40.24
N THR A 225 -4.44 -21.69 39.47
CA THR A 225 -4.44 -23.12 39.20
C THR A 225 -3.85 -23.37 37.82
N GLU A 226 -2.84 -24.22 37.73
CA GLU A 226 -2.28 -24.63 36.43
C GLU A 226 -3.27 -25.52 35.66
N LYS A 227 -3.33 -25.33 34.37
CA LYS A 227 -4.24 -26.03 33.43
C LYS A 227 -3.43 -26.82 32.41
N ALA A 228 -3.32 -26.34 31.19
CA ALA A 228 -2.68 -27.00 30.07
C ALA A 228 -1.41 -26.28 29.64
N GLN A 229 -0.41 -27.04 29.24
CA GLN A 229 0.84 -26.50 28.70
C GLN A 229 0.82 -26.58 27.17
N LEU A 230 1.28 -25.50 26.49
CA LEU A 230 1.50 -25.51 25.06
C LEU A 230 2.56 -26.57 24.71
N PRO A 231 2.33 -27.35 23.61
CA PRO A 231 3.32 -28.35 23.17
C PRO A 231 4.64 -27.70 22.74
N LEU A 232 5.76 -28.36 23.08
CA LEU A 232 7.07 -28.01 22.54
C LEU A 232 7.19 -28.45 21.07
N PRO A 233 7.91 -27.70 20.19
CA PRO A 233 8.81 -26.58 20.47
C PRO A 233 8.11 -25.21 20.51
N ASP A 234 6.80 -25.14 20.33
CA ASP A 234 6.04 -23.90 20.22
C ASP A 234 5.63 -23.31 21.59
N GLY A 235 6.27 -23.75 22.65
CA GLY A 235 5.93 -23.46 24.04
C GLY A 235 6.01 -22.00 24.49
N TYR A 236 6.37 -21.06 23.58
CA TYR A 236 6.40 -19.64 23.89
C TYR A 236 5.16 -18.94 23.33
N ALA A 237 4.24 -18.58 24.22
CA ALA A 237 3.12 -17.73 23.85
C ALA A 237 3.60 -16.32 23.48
N THR A 238 2.94 -15.71 22.51
CA THR A 238 3.18 -14.32 22.08
C THR A 238 1.96 -13.43 22.28
N ALA A 239 0.79 -14.00 22.53
CA ALA A 239 -0.42 -13.35 23.01
C ALA A 239 -1.42 -14.39 23.54
N LEU A 240 -2.37 -13.95 24.38
CA LEU A 240 -3.47 -14.74 24.90
C LEU A 240 -4.77 -13.94 24.73
N PHE A 241 -5.80 -14.53 24.09
CA PHE A 241 -7.05 -13.83 23.78
C PHE A 241 -8.23 -14.77 23.69
N ILE A 242 -9.43 -14.21 23.65
CA ILE A 242 -10.68 -14.96 23.46
C ILE A 242 -11.16 -14.81 22.03
N TYR A 243 -11.47 -15.95 21.42
CA TYR A 243 -12.12 -16.00 20.12
C TYR A 243 -13.08 -17.19 20.05
N ARG A 244 -13.98 -17.20 19.08
CA ARG A 244 -14.96 -18.29 18.92
C ARG A 244 -14.33 -19.53 18.27
N ASP A 245 -14.79 -20.70 18.67
CA ASP A 245 -14.52 -21.97 17.98
C ASP A 245 -15.42 -22.13 16.73
N ALA A 246 -15.34 -23.29 16.08
CA ALA A 246 -16.17 -23.63 14.93
C ALA A 246 -17.69 -23.70 15.24
N ALA A 247 -18.06 -23.91 16.50
CA ALA A 247 -19.46 -23.91 16.97
C ALA A 247 -19.96 -22.50 17.36
N GLY A 248 -19.08 -21.49 17.36
CA GLY A 248 -19.37 -20.14 17.77
C GLY A 248 -19.20 -19.89 19.27
N THR A 249 -18.66 -20.85 20.04
CA THR A 249 -18.44 -20.72 21.47
C THR A 249 -17.14 -19.95 21.74
N PRO A 250 -17.16 -18.93 22.62
CA PRO A 250 -15.93 -18.23 23.01
C PRO A 250 -15.00 -19.16 23.82
N ILE A 251 -13.78 -19.34 23.34
CA ILE A 251 -12.73 -20.13 23.98
C ILE A 251 -11.41 -19.34 24.02
N ILE A 252 -10.46 -19.82 24.81
CA ILE A 252 -9.13 -19.21 24.90
C ILE A 252 -8.28 -19.65 23.70
N TYR A 253 -7.61 -18.68 23.08
CA TYR A 253 -6.57 -18.90 22.08
C TYR A 253 -5.24 -18.35 22.58
N ALA A 254 -4.17 -19.05 22.23
CA ALA A 254 -2.81 -18.54 22.35
C ALA A 254 -2.18 -18.40 20.97
N SER A 255 -1.51 -17.29 20.70
CA SER A 255 -0.60 -17.19 19.57
C SER A 255 0.81 -17.59 19.98
N THR A 256 1.54 -18.17 19.04
CA THR A 256 2.94 -18.55 19.17
C THR A 256 3.74 -18.00 17.98
N LYS A 257 5.04 -18.21 17.96
CA LYS A 257 5.88 -17.80 16.82
C LYS A 257 5.63 -18.60 15.53
N THR A 258 4.80 -19.65 15.61
CA THR A 258 4.49 -20.55 14.49
C THR A 258 3.01 -20.61 14.11
N GLY A 259 2.11 -20.04 14.92
CA GLY A 259 0.68 -20.06 14.62
C GLY A 259 -0.23 -19.87 15.82
N LEU A 260 -1.46 -20.37 15.69
CA LEU A 260 -2.50 -20.27 16.72
C LEU A 260 -2.83 -21.62 17.33
N TRP A 261 -3.10 -21.60 18.62
CA TRP A 261 -3.56 -22.75 19.40
C TRP A 261 -4.85 -22.41 20.11
N ALA A 262 -5.81 -23.32 20.10
CA ALA A 262 -7.09 -23.22 20.78
C ALA A 262 -7.09 -24.10 22.04
N TYR A 263 -7.65 -23.58 23.14
CA TYR A 263 -7.75 -24.34 24.39
C TYR A 263 -9.05 -25.11 24.46
N ASP A 264 -8.95 -26.44 24.55
CA ASP A 264 -10.05 -27.34 24.85
C ASP A 264 -10.18 -27.50 26.37
N GLU A 265 -11.18 -26.84 26.95
CA GLU A 265 -11.45 -26.90 28.40
C GLU A 265 -11.87 -28.30 28.85
N THR A 266 -12.62 -29.03 28.02
CA THR A 266 -13.16 -30.36 28.37
C THR A 266 -12.06 -31.38 28.59
N ASN A 267 -11.05 -31.36 27.71
CA ASN A 267 -9.92 -32.28 27.76
C ASN A 267 -8.68 -31.67 28.43
N ASN A 268 -8.75 -30.40 28.83
CA ASN A 268 -7.66 -29.64 29.44
C ASN A 268 -6.37 -29.71 28.61
N ARG A 269 -6.47 -29.39 27.31
CA ARG A 269 -5.34 -29.45 26.38
C ARG A 269 -5.40 -28.35 25.34
N TRP A 270 -4.27 -28.08 24.70
CA TRP A 270 -4.20 -27.21 23.55
C TRP A 270 -4.37 -28.02 22.25
N GLU A 271 -5.12 -27.47 21.32
CA GLU A 271 -5.33 -27.98 19.96
C GLU A 271 -4.79 -27.01 18.94
N GLU A 272 -4.05 -27.54 17.97
CA GLU A 272 -3.47 -26.73 16.89
C GLU A 272 -4.58 -26.31 15.93
N THR A 273 -4.52 -25.05 15.48
CA THR A 273 -5.45 -24.53 14.46
C THR A 273 -4.85 -24.65 13.06
N GLU A 274 -5.65 -24.28 12.04
CA GLU A 274 -5.21 -24.27 10.64
C GLU A 274 -4.23 -23.15 10.31
N LEU A 275 -4.09 -22.14 11.18
CA LEU A 275 -3.08 -21.10 11.00
C LEU A 275 -1.74 -21.57 11.54
N ARG A 276 -0.94 -22.12 10.63
CA ARG A 276 0.42 -22.54 10.90
C ARG A 276 1.40 -21.94 9.91
N LEU A 277 2.45 -21.31 10.42
CA LEU A 277 3.43 -20.57 9.66
C LEU A 277 4.84 -21.03 10.01
N PRO A 278 5.82 -20.82 9.13
CA PRO A 278 7.22 -20.96 9.48
C PRO A 278 7.58 -20.07 10.67
N PHE A 279 8.49 -20.56 11.50
CA PHE A 279 8.98 -19.80 12.64
C PHE A 279 9.59 -18.46 12.21
N HIS A 280 9.14 -17.40 12.87
CA HIS A 280 9.74 -16.07 12.77
C HIS A 280 9.75 -15.43 14.15
N GLU A 281 10.87 -14.84 14.55
CA GLU A 281 11.10 -14.39 15.92
C GLU A 281 10.03 -13.39 16.43
N LYS A 282 9.51 -12.54 15.54
CA LYS A 282 8.50 -11.52 15.85
C LYS A 282 7.08 -11.92 15.44
N SER A 283 6.86 -13.16 14.99
CA SER A 283 5.51 -13.63 14.69
C SER A 283 4.65 -13.74 15.94
N GLY A 284 3.37 -13.47 15.79
CA GLY A 284 2.34 -13.59 16.81
C GLY A 284 2.30 -12.46 17.84
N SER A 285 3.34 -11.61 17.93
CA SER A 285 3.34 -10.48 18.86
C SER A 285 2.22 -9.50 18.54
N GLY A 286 1.39 -9.16 19.54
CA GLY A 286 0.26 -8.27 19.36
C GLY A 286 -0.90 -8.84 18.54
N THR A 287 -1.01 -10.18 18.42
CA THR A 287 -2.19 -10.84 17.87
C THR A 287 -3.45 -10.41 18.62
N LEU A 288 -4.50 -10.08 17.89
CA LEU A 288 -5.76 -9.64 18.50
C LEU A 288 -6.98 -10.04 17.67
N VAL A 289 -8.15 -9.92 18.29
CA VAL A 289 -9.45 -10.04 17.63
C VAL A 289 -9.99 -8.66 17.29
N TRP A 290 -10.31 -8.44 16.01
CA TRP A 290 -10.97 -7.23 15.54
C TRP A 290 -12.03 -7.58 14.49
N ARG A 291 -13.23 -6.99 14.61
CA ARG A 291 -14.36 -7.24 13.72
C ARG A 291 -14.57 -8.72 13.41
N ASP A 292 -14.65 -9.52 14.48
CA ASP A 292 -14.95 -10.94 14.40
C ASP A 292 -13.92 -11.79 13.62
N SER A 293 -12.68 -11.38 13.63
CA SER A 293 -11.55 -12.10 13.03
C SER A 293 -10.29 -11.94 13.88
N VAL A 294 -9.45 -12.96 13.89
CA VAL A 294 -8.11 -12.89 14.49
C VAL A 294 -7.14 -12.33 13.47
N TYR A 295 -6.35 -11.36 13.86
CA TYR A 295 -5.27 -10.79 13.06
C TYR A 295 -3.93 -11.15 13.68
N PHE A 296 -3.13 -11.88 12.94
CA PHE A 296 -1.88 -12.47 13.37
C PHE A 296 -0.69 -11.86 12.59
N PRO A 297 0.20 -11.10 13.23
CA PRO A 297 1.40 -10.57 12.59
C PRO A 297 2.45 -11.66 12.38
N ALA A 298 3.12 -11.63 11.23
CA ALA A 298 4.25 -12.49 10.92
C ALA A 298 5.29 -11.69 10.11
N GLY A 299 6.22 -11.05 10.80
CA GLY A 299 7.14 -10.08 10.19
C GLY A 299 6.39 -8.87 9.65
N ASN A 300 6.45 -8.63 8.34
CA ASN A 300 5.66 -7.61 7.63
C ASN A 300 4.26 -8.10 7.21
N ALA A 301 4.02 -9.40 7.25
CA ALA A 301 2.74 -9.98 6.87
C ALA A 301 1.73 -9.91 8.02
N ILE A 302 0.46 -9.80 7.69
CA ILE A 302 -0.65 -9.96 8.63
C ILE A 302 -1.60 -10.99 8.04
N TYR A 303 -1.84 -12.04 8.80
CA TYR A 303 -2.81 -13.07 8.45
C TYR A 303 -4.11 -12.81 9.19
N LYS A 304 -5.22 -12.87 8.46
CA LYS A 304 -6.58 -12.87 9.00
C LYS A 304 -7.06 -14.30 9.09
N TYR A 305 -7.45 -14.72 10.31
CA TYR A 305 -7.99 -16.04 10.58
C TYR A 305 -9.45 -15.91 11.02
N GLN A 306 -10.31 -16.72 10.42
CA GLN A 306 -11.72 -16.80 10.77
C GLN A 306 -12.12 -18.26 10.89
N THR A 307 -12.71 -18.63 12.03
CA THR A 307 -13.32 -19.95 12.19
C THR A 307 -14.59 -20.06 11.34
N GLY A 308 -14.74 -21.17 10.64
CA GLY A 308 -15.92 -21.52 9.86
C GLY A 308 -16.56 -22.79 10.40
N SER A 309 -17.77 -23.10 9.95
CA SER A 309 -18.50 -24.29 10.39
C SER A 309 -17.84 -25.62 10.00
N ASN A 310 -17.02 -25.65 8.98
CA ASN A 310 -16.33 -26.85 8.50
C ASN A 310 -14.82 -26.71 8.44
N THR A 311 -14.32 -25.54 8.06
CA THR A 311 -12.90 -25.23 7.95
C THR A 311 -12.69 -23.76 8.26
N ALA A 312 -11.55 -23.44 8.88
CA ALA A 312 -11.17 -22.04 9.04
C ALA A 312 -10.72 -21.43 7.72
N VAL A 313 -10.90 -20.12 7.60
CA VAL A 313 -10.41 -19.34 6.46
C VAL A 313 -9.20 -18.54 6.91
N VAL A 314 -8.08 -18.75 6.22
CA VAL A 314 -6.85 -17.96 6.41
C VAL A 314 -6.63 -17.12 5.17
N SER A 315 -6.48 -15.81 5.33
CA SER A 315 -6.20 -14.89 4.23
C SER A 315 -5.08 -13.92 4.61
N LEU A 316 -4.28 -13.54 3.63
CA LEU A 316 -3.25 -12.53 3.78
C LEU A 316 -3.89 -11.15 3.62
N VAL A 317 -3.73 -10.29 4.62
CA VAL A 317 -4.26 -8.91 4.61
C VAL A 317 -3.18 -7.88 4.91
N GLY A 318 -1.94 -8.33 5.08
CA GLY A 318 -0.79 -7.49 5.36
C GLY A 318 -0.38 -6.59 4.19
N PHE A 319 0.70 -5.89 4.40
CA PHE A 319 1.20 -4.85 3.48
C PHE A 319 1.70 -5.41 2.15
N ASP A 320 2.09 -6.67 2.12
CA ASP A 320 2.56 -7.42 0.96
C ASP A 320 1.43 -8.01 0.10
N ARG A 321 0.18 -7.82 0.53
CA ARG A 321 -0.99 -8.21 -0.25
C ARG A 321 -1.03 -7.42 -1.57
N ASP A 322 -1.20 -8.08 -2.67
CA ASP A 322 -1.35 -7.55 -4.03
C ASP A 322 -0.19 -6.66 -4.51
N HIS A 323 0.12 -5.57 -3.83
CA HIS A 323 1.05 -4.54 -4.29
C HIS A 323 2.11 -4.13 -3.27
N GLY A 324 2.00 -4.59 -2.02
CA GLY A 324 2.87 -4.19 -0.92
C GLY A 324 2.69 -2.73 -0.51
N VAL A 325 3.61 -2.24 0.31
CA VAL A 325 3.76 -0.83 0.68
C VAL A 325 5.12 -0.33 0.25
N PRO A 326 5.31 0.98 0.08
CA PRO A 326 6.64 1.56 -0.15
C PRO A 326 7.65 1.08 0.91
N GLU A 327 8.89 0.84 0.49
CA GLU A 327 9.95 0.28 1.34
C GLU A 327 10.13 1.06 2.66
N ILE A 328 9.89 2.37 2.63
CA ILE A 328 9.96 3.23 3.82
C ILE A 328 9.03 2.76 4.96
N TYR A 329 7.95 2.04 4.66
CA TYR A 329 7.01 1.50 5.65
C TYR A 329 7.24 0.02 5.96
N SER A 330 8.27 -0.59 5.37
CA SER A 330 8.66 -1.97 5.66
C SER A 330 9.31 -2.07 7.02
N GLY A 331 8.92 -3.06 7.81
CA GLY A 331 9.49 -3.29 9.14
C GLY A 331 8.75 -4.38 9.90
N THR A 332 9.11 -4.60 11.13
CA THR A 332 8.45 -5.59 11.99
C THR A 332 7.24 -4.97 12.67
N ILE A 333 6.10 -5.66 12.62
CA ILE A 333 4.92 -5.26 13.37
C ILE A 333 5.16 -5.59 14.85
N THR A 334 5.18 -4.55 15.68
CA THR A 334 5.39 -4.70 17.13
C THR A 334 4.08 -4.93 17.86
N LYS A 335 3.01 -4.33 17.40
CA LYS A 335 1.67 -4.45 17.98
C LYS A 335 0.59 -4.17 16.94
N LEU A 336 -0.53 -4.90 17.05
CA LEU A 336 -1.79 -4.54 16.41
C LEU A 336 -2.75 -4.01 17.47
N ILE A 337 -3.56 -3.02 17.12
CA ILE A 337 -4.62 -2.51 17.99
C ILE A 337 -5.86 -2.25 17.14
N GLY A 338 -6.98 -2.88 17.52
CA GLY A 338 -8.27 -2.64 16.91
C GLY A 338 -8.87 -1.33 17.42
N THR A 339 -9.24 -0.44 16.53
CA THR A 339 -10.06 0.74 16.85
C THR A 339 -11.48 0.53 16.33
N HIS A 340 -12.37 1.48 16.59
CA HIS A 340 -13.71 1.45 16.02
C HIS A 340 -13.69 1.41 14.49
N ASN A 341 -12.78 2.16 13.88
CA ASN A 341 -12.72 2.36 12.44
C ASN A 341 -11.65 1.56 11.72
N ASP A 342 -10.49 1.36 12.35
CA ASP A 342 -9.29 0.81 11.73
C ASP A 342 -8.63 -0.25 12.61
N LEU A 343 -7.97 -1.20 11.98
CA LEU A 343 -6.94 -2.01 12.60
C LEU A 343 -5.61 -1.25 12.47
N LEU A 344 -5.05 -0.77 13.56
CA LEU A 344 -3.77 -0.09 13.57
C LEU A 344 -2.63 -1.08 13.70
N ALA A 345 -1.66 -1.00 12.77
CA ALA A 345 -0.40 -1.72 12.84
C ALA A 345 0.72 -0.75 13.19
N PHE A 346 1.39 -1.03 14.30
CA PHE A 346 2.56 -0.30 14.78
C PHE A 346 3.80 -0.98 14.21
N VAL A 347 4.41 -0.35 13.19
CA VAL A 347 5.52 -0.91 12.42
C VAL A 347 6.83 -0.31 12.88
N ASN A 348 7.73 -1.15 13.34
CA ASN A 348 9.09 -0.77 13.70
C ASN A 348 10.03 -1.08 12.53
N ALA A 349 10.41 -0.06 11.77
CA ALA A 349 11.27 -0.18 10.62
C ALA A 349 12.77 -0.25 10.97
N ASP A 350 13.11 -0.02 12.21
CA ASP A 350 14.50 0.04 12.69
C ASP A 350 15.10 -1.34 13.00
N VAL A 351 14.26 -2.36 13.00
CA VAL A 351 14.72 -3.72 13.31
C VAL A 351 15.20 -4.40 12.03
N ALA A 352 16.50 -4.69 11.98
CA ALA A 352 17.05 -5.60 10.99
C ALA A 352 16.30 -6.95 11.06
N VAL A 353 15.51 -7.25 10.03
CA VAL A 353 14.77 -8.51 9.97
C VAL A 353 15.73 -9.59 9.47
N SER A 354 16.20 -10.45 10.37
CA SER A 354 16.95 -11.64 10.01
C SER A 354 15.95 -12.73 9.61
N TYR A 355 15.86 -13.05 8.33
CA TYR A 355 15.14 -14.22 7.88
C TYR A 355 16.02 -15.46 8.04
N SER A 356 15.76 -16.28 9.04
CA SER A 356 16.30 -17.63 9.08
C SER A 356 15.37 -18.55 8.29
N VAL A 357 15.76 -18.90 7.09
CA VAL A 357 15.09 -19.96 6.33
C VAL A 357 15.49 -21.30 6.96
N PHE A 358 14.65 -21.85 7.81
CA PHE A 358 14.80 -23.25 8.19
C PHE A 358 14.31 -24.12 7.04
N ALA A 359 15.26 -24.62 6.26
CA ALA A 359 14.97 -25.72 5.36
C ALA A 359 14.57 -26.94 6.21
N THR A 360 13.30 -27.31 6.18
CA THR A 360 12.83 -28.56 6.76
C THR A 360 13.58 -29.72 6.15
N GLY A 361 14.43 -30.35 6.95
CA GLY A 361 14.86 -31.73 6.83
C GLY A 361 15.54 -32.17 5.53
N ARG A 362 16.74 -31.68 5.27
CA ARG A 362 17.87 -32.46 4.72
C ARG A 362 19.15 -31.67 4.91
N GLN A 363 20.04 -32.19 5.73
CA GLN A 363 21.43 -31.75 5.73
C GLN A 363 22.00 -31.93 4.33
N SER A 364 22.21 -30.83 3.62
CA SER A 364 23.23 -30.76 2.61
C SER A 364 24.27 -29.76 3.08
N SER A 365 25.39 -30.27 3.49
CA SER A 365 26.59 -29.51 3.76
C SER A 365 26.92 -28.63 2.56
N GLY A 366 26.92 -27.30 2.77
CA GLY A 366 27.63 -26.42 1.87
C GLY A 366 26.83 -25.32 1.16
N PHE A 367 25.88 -24.66 1.80
CA PHE A 367 25.47 -23.32 1.40
C PHE A 367 25.32 -22.45 2.64
N GLY A 368 26.34 -21.66 2.90
CA GLY A 368 26.24 -20.51 3.79
C GLY A 368 25.28 -19.51 3.15
N GLY A 369 24.00 -19.60 3.48
CA GLY A 369 23.04 -18.56 3.19
C GLY A 369 23.41 -17.34 4.00
N SER A 370 24.02 -16.31 3.40
CA SER A 370 24.11 -15.01 4.02
C SER A 370 22.69 -14.51 4.21
N SER A 371 22.24 -14.40 5.46
CA SER A 371 21.06 -13.60 5.79
C SER A 371 21.36 -12.17 5.31
N SER A 372 20.65 -11.71 4.28
CA SER A 372 20.68 -10.31 3.94
C SER A 372 19.99 -9.57 5.09
N VAL A 373 20.80 -8.96 5.95
CA VAL A 373 20.31 -7.97 6.90
C VAL A 373 19.89 -6.79 6.04
N VAL A 374 18.61 -6.60 5.86
CA VAL A 374 18.08 -5.34 5.34
C VAL A 374 18.33 -4.32 6.46
N SER A 375 19.36 -3.52 6.32
CA SER A 375 19.61 -2.41 7.23
C SER A 375 18.41 -1.47 7.13
N GLY A 376 17.73 -1.24 8.25
CA GLY A 376 16.52 -0.42 8.29
C GLY A 376 16.81 1.02 7.89
N THR A 377 16.51 1.34 6.63
CA THR A 377 16.45 2.72 6.13
C THR A 377 15.03 3.29 6.24
N GLY A 378 14.10 2.48 6.75
CA GLY A 378 12.70 2.86 6.89
C GLY A 378 12.41 3.74 8.10
N ALA A 379 11.27 4.39 8.08
CA ALA A 379 10.71 5.13 9.19
C ALA A 379 9.69 4.26 9.93
N SER A 380 9.76 4.23 11.27
CA SER A 380 8.68 3.63 12.06
C SER A 380 7.36 4.33 11.74
N SER A 381 6.29 3.57 11.66
CA SER A 381 5.00 4.09 11.19
C SER A 381 3.82 3.45 11.92
N ILE A 382 2.70 4.16 11.90
CA ILE A 382 1.39 3.63 12.28
C ILE A 382 0.55 3.57 11.01
N LEU A 383 0.22 2.36 10.58
CA LEU A 383 -0.61 2.11 9.43
C LEU A 383 -2.00 1.65 9.87
N GLY A 384 -3.04 2.16 9.25
CA GLY A 384 -4.42 1.80 9.55
C GLY A 384 -5.05 1.02 8.41
N PHE A 385 -5.66 -0.11 8.72
CA PHE A 385 -6.40 -0.96 7.77
C PHE A 385 -7.90 -0.82 8.00
N ASN A 386 -8.63 -0.49 6.96
CA ASN A 386 -10.09 -0.26 7.00
C ASN A 386 -10.92 -1.41 6.40
N ASP A 387 -10.40 -2.65 6.38
CA ASP A 387 -10.87 -3.86 5.69
C ASP A 387 -10.57 -3.91 4.19
N THR A 388 -10.29 -2.81 3.54
CA THR A 388 -10.03 -2.77 2.08
C THR A 388 -8.63 -2.27 1.74
N ALA A 389 -8.14 -1.29 2.48
CA ALA A 389 -6.91 -0.59 2.15
C ALA A 389 -6.10 -0.21 3.40
N TRP A 390 -4.81 -0.05 3.22
CA TRP A 390 -3.89 0.48 4.21
C TRP A 390 -3.68 1.97 4.00
N GLU A 391 -3.70 2.73 5.08
CA GLU A 391 -3.46 4.17 5.11
C GLU A 391 -2.39 4.51 6.13
N VAL A 392 -1.59 5.54 5.86
CA VAL A 392 -0.62 6.05 6.84
C VAL A 392 -1.35 6.96 7.83
N LYS A 393 -1.22 6.62 9.11
CA LYS A 393 -1.74 7.46 10.20
C LYS A 393 -0.63 8.31 10.82
N TRP A 394 0.60 7.82 10.79
CA TRP A 394 1.79 8.51 11.26
C TRP A 394 3.06 7.92 10.66
N THR A 395 4.04 8.77 10.43
CA THR A 395 5.40 8.40 10.01
C THR A 395 6.40 9.10 10.92
N GLY A 396 7.26 8.34 11.55
CA GLY A 396 8.35 8.84 12.39
C GLY A 396 9.59 9.23 11.59
N ALA A 397 10.60 9.72 12.26
CA ALA A 397 11.91 9.91 11.67
C ALA A 397 12.58 8.55 11.40
N ASN A 398 13.53 8.54 10.47
CA ASN A 398 14.34 7.34 10.21
C ASN A 398 15.11 6.94 11.47
N ASN A 399 15.29 5.63 11.66
CA ASN A 399 16.03 5.03 12.78
C ASN A 399 15.42 5.32 14.16
N THR A 400 14.09 5.34 14.27
CA THR A 400 13.40 5.45 15.55
C THR A 400 12.47 4.27 15.75
N GLY A 401 12.68 3.50 16.83
CA GLY A 401 11.90 2.31 17.14
C GLY A 401 10.61 2.64 17.90
N LEU A 402 9.50 2.01 17.49
CA LEU A 402 8.26 1.97 18.26
C LEU A 402 8.36 0.91 19.35
N THR A 403 8.13 1.28 20.60
CA THR A 403 8.36 0.41 21.75
C THR A 403 7.07 -0.07 22.42
N ALA A 404 6.08 0.79 22.54
CA ALA A 404 4.80 0.49 23.17
C ALA A 404 3.68 1.25 22.46
N ALA A 405 2.46 0.74 22.55
CA ALA A 405 1.28 1.38 21.98
C ALA A 405 0.01 1.05 22.75
N HIS A 406 -0.91 2.03 22.81
CA HIS A 406 -2.23 1.89 23.41
C HIS A 406 -3.22 2.79 22.68
N VAL A 407 -4.48 2.37 22.58
CA VAL A 407 -5.57 3.20 22.07
C VAL A 407 -6.69 3.19 23.09
N GLY A 408 -7.16 4.37 23.46
CA GLY A 408 -8.21 4.49 24.43
C GLY A 408 -8.91 5.86 24.42
N PHE A 409 -9.92 5.98 25.26
CA PHE A 409 -10.74 7.17 25.42
C PHE A 409 -10.55 7.77 26.81
N ALA A 410 -9.46 8.53 26.95
CA ALA A 410 -9.17 9.29 28.18
C ALA A 410 -9.32 10.79 27.91
N TYR A 411 -9.62 11.56 28.96
CA TYR A 411 -9.68 13.03 28.91
C TYR A 411 -10.66 13.58 27.86
N ASN A 412 -11.76 12.87 27.62
CA ASN A 412 -12.79 13.18 26.60
C ASN A 412 -12.29 13.16 25.15
N GLU A 413 -11.15 12.54 24.89
CA GLU A 413 -10.59 12.38 23.54
C GLU A 413 -10.23 10.92 23.27
N TYR A 414 -10.45 10.51 22.02
CA TYR A 414 -10.02 9.21 21.54
C TYR A 414 -8.63 9.34 20.96
N ARG A 415 -7.64 8.71 21.60
CA ARG A 415 -6.22 8.88 21.29
C ARG A 415 -5.51 7.55 21.06
N ALA A 416 -4.59 7.56 20.08
CA ALA A 416 -3.57 6.52 19.95
C ALA A 416 -2.29 7.02 20.62
N TRP A 417 -1.87 6.34 21.67
CA TRP A 417 -0.64 6.59 22.43
C TRP A 417 0.44 5.66 21.95
N PHE A 418 1.67 6.15 21.79
CA PHE A 418 2.78 5.31 21.37
C PHE A 418 4.14 5.84 21.88
N GLY A 419 5.02 4.90 22.17
CA GLY A 419 6.40 5.16 22.63
C GLY A 419 7.37 5.13 21.46
N VAL A 420 8.23 6.15 21.39
CA VAL A 420 9.36 6.23 20.45
C VAL A 420 10.62 6.49 21.28
N GLY A 421 11.40 5.45 21.52
CA GLY A 421 12.51 5.51 22.47
C GLY A 421 12.00 5.84 23.88
N ASN A 422 12.47 6.92 24.48
CA ASN A 422 12.06 7.41 25.79
C ASN A 422 10.92 8.45 25.74
N ASN A 423 10.39 8.76 24.57
CA ASN A 423 9.33 9.72 24.38
C ASN A 423 7.99 9.00 24.18
N ILE A 424 6.91 9.62 24.64
CA ILE A 424 5.55 9.21 24.34
C ILE A 424 4.88 10.30 23.52
N TYR A 425 4.22 9.85 22.47
CA TYR A 425 3.41 10.69 21.60
C TYR A 425 1.97 10.21 21.62
N TRP A 426 1.06 11.07 21.22
CA TRP A 426 -0.28 10.67 20.94
C TRP A 426 -0.81 11.35 19.67
N LEU A 427 -1.75 10.66 19.02
CA LEU A 427 -2.51 11.13 17.87
C LEU A 427 -3.98 11.16 18.26
N GLN A 428 -4.68 12.23 17.90
CA GLN A 428 -6.12 12.26 17.99
C GLN A 428 -6.74 11.33 16.94
N LEU A 429 -7.58 10.41 17.39
CA LEU A 429 -8.38 9.54 16.53
C LEU A 429 -9.83 10.03 16.51
N SER A 430 -10.53 9.73 15.43
CA SER A 430 -11.99 9.91 15.43
C SER A 430 -12.64 8.65 15.99
N PRO A 431 -13.53 8.76 16.99
CA PRO A 431 -14.31 7.60 17.47
C PRO A 431 -15.33 7.14 16.42
N ASP A 432 -15.77 8.06 15.55
CA ASP A 432 -16.72 7.83 14.47
C ASP A 432 -16.05 7.96 13.10
N VAL A 433 -16.74 7.51 12.05
CA VAL A 433 -16.28 7.68 10.66
C VAL A 433 -16.65 9.11 10.21
N ILE A 434 -15.94 10.09 10.74
CA ILE A 434 -16.17 11.51 10.45
C ILE A 434 -14.94 12.09 9.76
N ASN A 435 -15.18 12.93 8.76
CA ASN A 435 -14.11 13.70 8.14
C ASN A 435 -13.42 14.59 9.19
N PRO A 436 -12.10 14.59 9.31
CA PRO A 436 -11.36 15.43 10.25
C PRO A 436 -11.76 16.91 10.25
N ASP A 437 -12.09 17.47 9.09
CA ASP A 437 -12.58 18.86 8.98
C ASP A 437 -13.88 19.16 9.74
N GLN A 438 -14.65 18.11 10.04
CA GLN A 438 -15.90 18.22 10.80
C GLN A 438 -15.72 18.03 12.30
N ILE A 439 -14.50 17.71 12.74
CA ILE A 439 -14.18 17.48 14.16
C ILE A 439 -13.71 18.79 14.77
N THR A 440 -14.48 19.34 15.68
CA THR A 440 -14.09 20.56 16.41
C THR A 440 -12.79 20.33 17.17
N GLY A 441 -11.80 21.19 16.95
CA GLY A 441 -10.50 21.12 17.64
C GLY A 441 -9.56 20.06 17.09
N PHE A 442 -9.87 19.44 15.93
CA PHE A 442 -8.92 18.54 15.28
C PHE A 442 -7.67 19.31 14.85
N GLU A 443 -6.50 18.70 15.06
CA GLU A 443 -5.23 19.33 14.73
C GLU A 443 -4.49 18.56 13.62
N TYR A 444 -3.99 19.34 12.66
CA TYR A 444 -3.17 18.89 11.53
C TYR A 444 -1.67 19.11 11.78
N ASP A 445 -0.85 18.29 11.15
CA ASP A 445 0.60 18.46 11.18
C ASP A 445 1.03 19.65 10.31
N THR A 446 1.66 20.64 10.93
CA THR A 446 2.24 21.79 10.23
C THR A 446 3.54 21.47 9.49
N GLY A 447 4.09 20.28 9.67
CA GLY A 447 5.22 19.76 8.88
C GLY A 447 4.86 19.47 7.42
N GLY A 448 3.57 19.54 7.08
CA GLY A 448 3.07 19.30 5.74
C GLY A 448 2.72 17.85 5.43
N GLY A 449 2.15 17.65 4.27
CA GLY A 449 1.76 16.34 3.75
C GLY A 449 2.11 16.19 2.28
N THR A 450 2.39 14.96 1.85
CA THR A 450 2.68 14.65 0.46
C THR A 450 1.83 13.48 -0.01
N LEU A 451 1.30 13.60 -1.23
CA LEU A 451 0.61 12.55 -1.94
C LEU A 451 1.24 12.38 -3.31
N GLU A 452 1.65 11.17 -3.65
CA GLU A 452 2.09 10.80 -4.99
C GLU A 452 1.09 9.83 -5.62
N THR A 453 0.67 10.12 -6.85
CA THR A 453 -0.23 9.24 -7.60
C THR A 453 0.53 8.03 -8.14
N PRO A 454 -0.14 6.95 -8.55
CA PRO A 454 0.45 5.95 -9.43
C PRO A 454 0.91 6.56 -10.75
N TRP A 455 1.68 5.79 -11.52
CA TRP A 455 2.00 6.13 -12.90
C TRP A 455 0.80 5.88 -13.81
N PHE A 456 0.47 6.87 -14.65
CA PHE A 456 -0.58 6.79 -15.65
C PHE A 456 0.02 6.70 -17.04
N ASP A 457 -0.41 5.75 -17.83
CA ASP A 457 0.03 5.54 -19.21
C ASP A 457 -1.08 5.73 -20.25
N GLY A 458 -2.28 6.06 -19.79
CA GLY A 458 -3.44 6.24 -20.66
C GLY A 458 -3.91 4.97 -21.37
N GLY A 459 -3.48 3.79 -20.88
CA GLY A 459 -3.82 2.48 -21.45
C GLY A 459 -2.87 2.00 -22.56
N ASP A 460 -1.80 2.74 -22.84
CA ASP A 460 -0.73 2.35 -23.77
C ASP A 460 0.63 2.79 -23.22
N ALA A 461 1.35 1.87 -22.58
CA ALA A 461 2.66 2.14 -21.97
C ALA A 461 3.76 2.43 -23.01
N ALA A 462 3.59 2.02 -24.26
CA ALA A 462 4.60 2.16 -25.30
C ALA A 462 4.38 3.40 -26.19
N GLY A 463 3.15 3.89 -26.24
CA GLY A 463 2.78 5.02 -27.11
C GLY A 463 3.20 6.37 -26.55
N ASN A 464 3.71 7.25 -27.42
CA ASN A 464 4.03 8.62 -27.03
C ASN A 464 2.74 9.46 -26.95
N LYS A 465 2.62 10.20 -25.87
CA LYS A 465 1.50 11.08 -25.55
C LYS A 465 1.98 12.48 -25.27
N THR A 466 1.08 13.44 -25.36
CA THR A 466 1.36 14.83 -24.98
C THR A 466 0.39 15.22 -23.85
N ALA A 467 0.90 15.51 -22.67
CA ALA A 467 0.15 16.15 -21.60
C ALA A 467 -0.09 17.61 -21.99
N ILE A 468 -1.34 18.05 -21.97
CA ILE A 468 -1.77 19.38 -22.41
C ILE A 468 -1.93 20.30 -21.21
N SER A 469 -2.81 19.92 -20.29
CA SER A 469 -3.07 20.68 -19.08
C SER A 469 -3.45 19.77 -17.91
N LEU A 470 -3.16 20.22 -16.70
CA LEU A 470 -3.64 19.66 -15.46
C LEU A 470 -4.64 20.62 -14.82
N ARG A 471 -5.75 20.09 -14.32
CA ARG A 471 -6.71 20.81 -13.50
C ARG A 471 -6.72 20.19 -12.11
N ALA A 472 -6.76 21.02 -11.11
CA ALA A 472 -7.00 20.61 -9.72
C ALA A 472 -8.21 21.35 -9.18
N ILE A 473 -9.06 20.64 -8.43
CA ILE A 473 -10.14 21.24 -7.63
C ILE A 473 -9.73 21.14 -6.18
N THR A 474 -9.82 22.27 -5.48
CA THR A 474 -9.34 22.39 -4.10
C THR A 474 -10.32 23.22 -3.25
N SER A 475 -10.33 22.96 -1.95
CA SER A 475 -10.99 23.76 -0.93
C SER A 475 -10.02 24.09 0.21
N ASP A 476 -10.40 25.05 1.04
CA ASP A 476 -9.67 25.50 2.23
C ASP A 476 -8.23 25.98 1.97
N CYS A 477 -7.95 26.37 0.73
CA CYS A 477 -6.69 27.00 0.32
C CYS A 477 -6.68 28.50 0.61
N SER A 478 -5.52 29.02 1.00
CA SER A 478 -5.23 30.45 1.21
C SER A 478 -3.75 30.74 0.97
N ALA A 479 -3.31 31.96 1.17
CA ALA A 479 -1.91 32.34 1.05
C ALA A 479 -0.96 31.52 1.95
N ASN A 480 -1.46 31.01 3.07
CA ASN A 480 -0.68 30.25 4.05
C ASN A 480 -1.10 28.76 4.13
N VAL A 481 -2.12 28.36 3.39
CA VAL A 481 -2.65 27.00 3.34
C VAL A 481 -2.67 26.59 1.87
N THR A 482 -1.67 25.86 1.43
CA THR A 482 -1.32 25.76 0.01
C THR A 482 -1.16 24.31 -0.45
N ILE A 483 -1.30 24.08 -1.76
CA ILE A 483 -0.98 22.81 -2.41
C ILE A 483 -0.02 23.09 -3.57
N GLN A 484 1.18 22.56 -3.50
CA GLN A 484 2.11 22.55 -4.63
C GLN A 484 1.86 21.31 -5.48
N ILE A 485 1.74 21.49 -6.80
CA ILE A 485 1.58 20.38 -7.75
C ILE A 485 2.84 20.26 -8.60
N GLU A 486 3.33 19.04 -8.70
CA GLU A 486 4.49 18.66 -9.48
C GLU A 486 4.17 17.41 -10.32
N TYR A 487 4.94 17.17 -11.36
CA TYR A 487 4.83 15.97 -12.19
C TYR A 487 6.19 15.34 -12.49
N ALA A 488 6.17 14.04 -12.74
CA ALA A 488 7.31 13.26 -13.22
C ALA A 488 6.86 12.41 -14.42
N ILE A 489 7.77 12.12 -15.36
CA ILE A 489 7.48 11.40 -16.60
C ILE A 489 8.43 10.22 -16.81
N ASN A 490 7.95 9.21 -17.57
CA ASN A 490 8.77 8.12 -18.11
C ASN A 490 9.54 7.33 -17.04
N PHE A 491 8.87 7.06 -15.89
CA PHE A 491 9.43 6.37 -14.72
C PHE A 491 10.71 7.04 -14.15
N ASN A 492 10.96 8.31 -14.51
CA ASN A 492 12.00 9.11 -13.90
C ASN A 492 11.39 9.95 -12.77
N GLU A 493 11.88 9.75 -11.56
CA GLU A 493 11.35 10.43 -10.36
C GLU A 493 11.90 11.87 -10.17
N ALA A 494 12.45 12.48 -11.23
CA ALA A 494 12.76 13.91 -11.23
C ALA A 494 11.47 14.72 -11.42
N TYR A 495 11.02 15.37 -10.35
CA TYR A 495 9.81 16.16 -10.36
C TYR A 495 10.03 17.57 -10.92
N THR A 496 9.08 18.00 -11.75
CA THR A 496 8.98 19.35 -12.29
C THR A 496 7.75 20.04 -11.71
N SER A 497 7.91 21.24 -11.16
CA SER A 497 6.81 22.02 -10.60
C SER A 497 5.89 22.55 -11.69
N LEU A 498 4.56 22.39 -11.48
CA LEU A 498 3.54 23.07 -12.28
C LEU A 498 3.11 24.39 -11.63
N GLY A 499 3.02 24.41 -10.31
CA GLY A 499 2.67 25.62 -9.57
C GLY A 499 2.12 25.34 -8.18
N THR A 500 1.78 26.42 -7.47
CA THR A 500 1.21 26.37 -6.13
C THR A 500 -0.18 26.96 -6.13
N ILE A 501 -1.14 26.21 -5.55
CA ILE A 501 -2.54 26.60 -5.39
C ILE A 501 -2.69 27.31 -4.06
N VAL A 502 -3.24 28.51 -4.09
CA VAL A 502 -3.48 29.38 -2.93
C VAL A 502 -4.94 29.85 -2.84
N THR A 503 -5.79 29.35 -3.70
CA THR A 503 -7.21 29.75 -3.77
C THR A 503 -8.10 28.54 -3.96
N ASN A 504 -9.32 28.63 -3.45
CA ASN A 504 -10.34 27.58 -3.60
C ASN A 504 -10.89 27.51 -5.02
N GLY A 505 -11.41 26.33 -5.39
CA GLY A 505 -12.05 26.08 -6.66
C GLY A 505 -11.14 25.41 -7.67
N THR A 506 -11.35 25.68 -8.94
CA THR A 506 -10.62 25.03 -10.03
C THR A 506 -9.40 25.85 -10.45
N THR A 507 -8.23 25.26 -10.32
CA THR A 507 -6.97 25.80 -10.86
C THR A 507 -6.53 24.98 -12.05
N SER A 508 -6.06 25.61 -13.11
CA SER A 508 -5.56 24.94 -14.32
C SER A 508 -4.13 25.36 -14.62
N TYR A 509 -3.30 24.37 -14.92
CA TYR A 509 -1.91 24.55 -15.32
C TYR A 509 -1.68 23.97 -16.71
N ASP A 510 -1.09 24.75 -17.60
CA ASP A 510 -0.68 24.27 -18.91
C ASP A 510 0.76 23.73 -18.86
N PHE A 511 0.99 22.55 -19.43
CA PHE A 511 2.33 22.00 -19.52
C PHE A 511 3.19 22.78 -20.51
N ALA A 512 4.43 23.12 -20.14
CA ALA A 512 5.39 23.85 -20.97
C ALA A 512 4.77 25.09 -21.63
N SER A 513 4.02 25.90 -20.86
CA SER A 513 3.38 27.14 -21.34
C SER A 513 2.45 26.91 -22.54
N GLY A 514 1.72 25.80 -22.56
CA GLY A 514 0.78 25.44 -23.61
C GLY A 514 1.35 24.60 -24.77
N LEU A 515 2.68 24.37 -24.80
CA LEU A 515 3.29 23.49 -25.79
C LEU A 515 3.06 22.01 -25.50
N GLY A 516 2.74 21.68 -24.25
CA GLY A 516 2.61 20.32 -23.77
C GLY A 516 3.94 19.62 -23.50
N VAL A 517 3.87 18.49 -22.80
CA VAL A 517 5.03 17.65 -22.44
C VAL A 517 4.81 16.24 -22.97
N GLU A 518 5.80 15.72 -23.69
CA GLU A 518 5.79 14.35 -24.20
C GLU A 518 6.05 13.35 -23.06
N PHE A 519 5.22 12.29 -23.00
CA PHE A 519 5.36 11.23 -22.02
C PHE A 519 4.88 9.89 -22.57
N SER A 520 5.42 8.80 -22.07
CA SER A 520 4.85 7.45 -22.17
C SER A 520 4.06 7.11 -20.91
N SER A 521 4.58 7.51 -19.74
CA SER A 521 3.93 7.44 -18.44
C SER A 521 4.14 8.75 -17.67
N ILE A 522 3.18 9.14 -16.84
CA ILE A 522 3.20 10.38 -16.04
C ILE A 522 2.63 10.11 -14.65
N LYS A 523 3.22 10.70 -13.62
CA LYS A 523 2.66 10.74 -12.28
C LYS A 523 2.68 12.14 -11.69
N PHE A 524 1.88 12.37 -10.65
CA PHE A 524 1.76 13.65 -9.98
C PHE A 524 2.13 13.55 -8.51
N ARG A 525 2.71 14.62 -8.00
CA ARG A 525 2.92 14.82 -6.58
C ARG A 525 2.22 16.09 -6.14
N ALA A 526 1.39 15.98 -5.10
CA ALA A 526 0.78 17.09 -4.41
C ALA A 526 1.42 17.22 -3.03
N THR A 527 2.00 18.40 -2.74
CA THR A 527 2.55 18.73 -1.42
C THR A 527 1.65 19.75 -0.76
N LEU A 528 1.01 19.33 0.33
CA LEU A 528 0.10 20.12 1.14
C LEU A 528 0.91 20.81 2.24
N ALA A 529 0.64 22.10 2.48
CA ALA A 529 1.31 22.86 3.51
C ALA A 529 0.34 23.81 4.23
N THR A 530 0.59 24.03 5.52
CA THR A 530 -0.14 24.97 6.35
C THR A 530 0.80 25.60 7.38
N ASN A 531 0.47 26.82 7.83
CA ASN A 531 1.12 27.46 8.97
C ASN A 531 0.28 27.39 10.27
N SER A 532 -0.86 26.71 10.24
CA SER A 532 -1.77 26.56 11.37
C SER A 532 -2.22 25.12 11.54
N SER A 533 -2.08 24.57 12.74
CA SER A 533 -2.58 23.21 13.04
C SER A 533 -4.10 23.09 12.95
N GLN A 534 -4.83 24.20 12.90
CA GLN A 534 -6.31 24.20 12.80
C GLN A 534 -6.83 24.25 11.37
N SER A 535 -5.94 24.20 10.36
CA SER A 535 -6.31 24.34 8.96
C SER A 535 -5.53 23.37 8.09
N SER A 536 -6.22 22.72 7.18
CA SER A 536 -5.65 21.88 6.12
C SER A 536 -6.15 22.36 4.77
N PRO A 537 -5.30 22.46 3.74
CA PRO A 537 -5.83 22.53 2.39
C PRO A 537 -6.43 21.18 2.03
N ASP A 538 -7.45 21.18 1.19
CA ASP A 538 -8.11 19.96 0.73
C ASP A 538 -8.00 19.82 -0.79
N LEU A 539 -7.40 18.71 -1.25
CA LEU A 539 -7.33 18.37 -2.66
C LEU A 539 -8.48 17.43 -3.02
N ASN A 540 -9.44 17.95 -3.77
CA ASN A 540 -10.66 17.22 -4.09
C ASN A 540 -10.55 16.40 -5.38
N LEU A 541 -9.76 16.87 -6.35
CA LEU A 541 -9.64 16.23 -7.67
C LEU A 541 -8.38 16.66 -8.41
N ILE A 542 -7.79 15.73 -9.14
CA ILE A 542 -6.78 15.96 -10.18
C ILE A 542 -7.32 15.46 -11.52
N GLU A 543 -7.27 16.29 -12.55
CA GLU A 543 -7.68 15.98 -13.92
C GLU A 543 -6.53 16.26 -14.89
N LEU A 544 -6.02 15.23 -15.56
CA LEU A 544 -5.04 15.36 -16.64
C LEU A 544 -5.77 15.36 -17.97
N ARG A 545 -5.47 16.35 -18.83
CA ARG A 545 -5.85 16.39 -20.23
C ARG A 545 -4.63 16.04 -21.09
N TRP A 546 -4.77 15.05 -21.95
CA TRP A 546 -3.69 14.56 -22.79
C TRP A 546 -4.21 14.08 -24.14
N ARG A 547 -3.33 13.87 -25.09
CA ARG A 547 -3.63 13.25 -26.37
C ARG A 547 -2.48 12.36 -26.82
N GLU A 548 -2.79 11.36 -27.60
CA GLU A 548 -1.77 10.57 -28.28
C GLU A 548 -1.05 11.42 -29.32
N LYS A 549 0.27 11.25 -29.37
CA LYS A 549 1.12 11.81 -30.40
C LYS A 549 1.33 10.73 -31.45
N ILE A 550 0.49 10.74 -32.47
CA ILE A 550 0.62 9.79 -33.56
C ILE A 550 1.76 10.27 -34.46
N PRO A 551 2.83 9.48 -34.67
CA PRO A 551 3.85 9.84 -35.61
C PRO A 551 3.25 9.97 -37.03
N ALA A 552 3.72 10.97 -37.75
CA ALA A 552 3.30 11.13 -39.16
C ALA A 552 3.77 9.92 -39.96
N LYS A 553 2.86 9.27 -40.62
CA LYS A 553 3.14 8.13 -41.51
C LYS A 553 2.88 8.55 -42.96
N TYR A 554 3.53 7.87 -43.88
CA TYR A 554 3.37 8.12 -45.28
C TYR A 554 2.43 7.09 -45.93
N GLY A 555 1.50 7.60 -46.73
CA GLY A 555 0.75 6.80 -47.70
C GLY A 555 1.39 6.89 -49.07
N PHE A 556 1.44 5.80 -49.77
CA PHE A 556 1.95 5.74 -51.15
C PHE A 556 0.88 5.21 -52.07
N SER A 557 0.66 5.92 -53.20
CA SER A 557 -0.16 5.43 -54.30
C SER A 557 0.75 5.19 -55.51
N VAL A 558 0.72 3.98 -55.98
CA VAL A 558 1.61 3.52 -57.06
C VAL A 558 0.76 2.82 -58.14
N THR A 559 0.99 3.18 -59.41
CA THR A 559 0.38 2.49 -60.52
C THR A 559 1.40 1.58 -61.19
N ILE A 560 1.20 0.28 -61.10
CA ILE A 560 2.06 -0.75 -61.67
C ILE A 560 1.61 -1.02 -63.11
N ASP A 561 2.54 -0.99 -64.08
CA ASP A 561 2.32 -1.36 -65.47
C ASP A 561 2.45 -2.85 -65.64
N ALA A 562 1.33 -3.55 -65.68
CA ALA A 562 1.25 -5.00 -65.93
C ALA A 562 0.75 -5.29 -67.36
N ALA A 563 0.79 -4.33 -68.30
CA ALA A 563 0.36 -4.55 -69.66
C ALA A 563 1.33 -5.40 -70.50
N LYS A 564 2.59 -5.47 -70.10
CA LYS A 564 3.66 -6.19 -70.84
C LYS A 564 4.53 -6.96 -69.87
N THR A 565 5.18 -8.02 -70.42
CA THR A 565 6.21 -8.77 -69.72
C THR A 565 7.32 -7.84 -69.24
N PHE A 566 7.65 -7.91 -67.95
CA PHE A 566 8.70 -7.10 -67.35
C PHE A 566 9.69 -7.99 -66.62
N ARG A 567 10.97 -7.92 -66.95
CA ARG A 567 12.05 -8.72 -66.39
C ARG A 567 11.76 -10.23 -66.34
N GLY A 568 11.15 -10.76 -67.46
CA GLY A 568 10.80 -12.16 -67.60
C GLY A 568 9.52 -12.62 -66.91
N LYS A 569 8.79 -11.70 -66.25
CA LYS A 569 7.49 -11.99 -65.65
C LYS A 569 6.36 -11.60 -66.55
N THR A 570 5.44 -12.52 -66.79
CA THR A 570 4.20 -12.24 -67.50
C THR A 570 3.24 -11.35 -66.69
N PRO A 571 2.27 -10.69 -67.31
CA PRO A 571 1.21 -9.93 -66.60
C PRO A 571 0.55 -10.76 -65.49
N LYS A 572 0.24 -12.02 -65.73
CA LYS A 572 -0.34 -12.91 -64.75
C LYS A 572 0.57 -13.12 -63.54
N GLN A 573 1.84 -13.39 -63.76
CA GLN A 573 2.81 -13.57 -62.67
C GLN A 573 3.01 -12.28 -61.86
N ILE A 574 2.90 -11.12 -62.49
CA ILE A 574 2.92 -9.84 -61.77
C ILE A 574 1.71 -9.72 -60.84
N LEU A 575 0.50 -10.08 -61.32
CA LEU A 575 -0.72 -10.10 -60.52
C LEU A 575 -0.65 -11.08 -59.36
N ASP A 576 -0.24 -12.32 -59.66
CA ASP A 576 -0.12 -13.38 -58.65
C ASP A 576 0.86 -12.99 -57.52
N ASN A 577 1.98 -12.35 -57.87
CA ASN A 577 2.94 -11.86 -56.91
C ASN A 577 2.35 -10.73 -56.03
N ILE A 578 1.59 -9.80 -56.62
CA ILE A 578 0.95 -8.73 -55.85
C ILE A 578 -0.15 -9.28 -54.94
N THR A 579 -0.93 -10.23 -55.44
CA THR A 579 -1.93 -10.95 -54.64
C THR A 579 -1.30 -11.65 -53.46
N THR A 580 -0.11 -12.25 -53.65
CA THR A 580 0.65 -12.83 -52.57
C THR A 580 1.06 -11.79 -51.54
N VAL A 581 1.48 -10.61 -52.00
CA VAL A 581 1.82 -9.49 -51.10
C VAL A 581 0.61 -9.00 -50.31
N ILE A 582 -0.57 -8.90 -50.96
CA ILE A 582 -1.82 -8.51 -50.29
C ILE A 582 -2.20 -9.49 -49.19
N ASN A 583 -2.01 -10.78 -49.43
CA ASN A 583 -2.34 -11.85 -48.48
C ASN A 583 -1.24 -12.12 -47.43
N THR A 584 -0.17 -11.35 -47.44
CA THR A 584 0.92 -11.47 -46.48
C THR A 584 0.53 -10.81 -45.16
N ASN A 585 0.57 -11.56 -44.05
CA ASN A 585 0.26 -11.06 -42.72
C ASN A 585 1.44 -10.30 -42.04
N THR A 586 2.48 -9.98 -42.80
CA THR A 586 3.65 -9.26 -42.30
C THR A 586 3.90 -8.01 -43.14
N LEU A 587 4.56 -7.03 -42.54
CA LEU A 587 4.97 -5.83 -43.26
C LEU A 587 5.89 -6.17 -44.44
N VAL A 588 5.77 -5.41 -45.49
CA VAL A 588 6.46 -5.62 -46.76
C VAL A 588 7.48 -4.53 -47.00
N PRO A 589 8.74 -4.84 -47.32
CA PRO A 589 9.70 -3.82 -47.70
C PRO A 589 9.31 -3.21 -49.06
N PHE A 590 9.19 -1.88 -49.09
CA PHE A 590 8.89 -1.07 -50.26
C PHE A 590 10.02 -0.06 -50.50
N THR A 591 10.58 -0.08 -51.69
CA THR A 591 11.63 0.88 -52.09
C THR A 591 11.27 1.53 -53.42
N TYR A 592 11.41 2.83 -53.48
CA TYR A 592 11.24 3.58 -54.69
C TYR A 592 12.32 4.66 -54.82
N LYS A 593 12.49 5.20 -56.01
CA LYS A 593 13.44 6.26 -56.30
C LYS A 593 12.74 7.62 -56.21
N ASP A 594 13.17 8.46 -55.28
CA ASP A 594 12.72 9.83 -55.11
C ASP A 594 13.86 10.76 -55.55
N ASN A 595 13.66 11.42 -56.67
CA ASN A 595 14.72 12.11 -57.40
C ASN A 595 15.91 11.15 -57.66
N ASP A 596 17.07 11.37 -57.21
CA ASP A 596 18.23 10.49 -57.43
C ASP A 596 18.55 9.57 -56.22
N SER A 597 17.72 9.60 -55.19
CA SER A 597 17.90 8.80 -53.99
C SER A 597 16.90 7.65 -53.89
N SER A 598 17.37 6.45 -53.53
CA SER A 598 16.49 5.33 -53.18
C SER A 598 16.01 5.49 -51.75
N ARG A 599 14.70 5.37 -51.51
CA ARG A 599 14.07 5.44 -50.21
C ARG A 599 13.34 4.12 -49.93
N SER A 600 13.56 3.56 -48.76
CA SER A 600 12.93 2.30 -48.33
C SER A 600 12.05 2.52 -47.11
N TYR A 601 10.93 1.82 -47.10
CA TYR A 601 9.92 1.85 -46.04
C TYR A 601 9.41 0.43 -45.80
N ASN A 602 8.96 0.15 -44.60
CA ASN A 602 8.15 -1.03 -44.28
C ASN A 602 6.67 -0.62 -44.41
N VAL A 603 5.94 -1.26 -45.26
CA VAL A 603 4.57 -0.86 -45.58
C VAL A 603 3.59 -2.02 -45.46
N ASP A 604 2.35 -1.67 -45.20
CA ASP A 604 1.19 -2.54 -45.38
C ASP A 604 0.48 -2.18 -46.69
N LEU A 605 0.03 -3.20 -47.43
CA LEU A 605 -0.70 -3.00 -48.67
C LEU A 605 -2.20 -3.00 -48.39
N ILE A 606 -2.79 -1.80 -48.40
CA ILE A 606 -4.18 -1.59 -48.01
C ILE A 606 -5.17 -1.96 -49.12
N SER A 607 -4.85 -1.65 -50.35
CA SER A 607 -5.76 -1.93 -51.50
C SER A 607 -5.01 -2.09 -52.82
N ALA A 608 -5.57 -2.90 -53.67
CA ALA A 608 -5.19 -3.00 -55.08
C ALA A 608 -6.46 -2.96 -55.94
N SER A 609 -6.44 -2.16 -56.99
CA SER A 609 -7.59 -1.98 -57.88
C SER A 609 -7.16 -1.69 -59.31
N GLY A 610 -8.07 -1.83 -60.30
CA GLY A 610 -7.83 -1.41 -61.67
C GLY A 610 -7.31 -2.48 -62.63
N PHE A 611 -7.37 -3.77 -62.28
CA PHE A 611 -7.01 -4.86 -63.17
C PHE A 611 -8.26 -5.32 -63.94
N GLU A 612 -8.26 -5.21 -65.27
CA GLU A 612 -9.33 -5.71 -66.11
C GLU A 612 -8.93 -7.02 -66.79
N PHE A 613 -9.78 -8.03 -66.65
CA PHE A 613 -9.66 -9.28 -67.39
C PHE A 613 -10.37 -9.15 -68.72
N THR A 614 -9.62 -9.09 -69.81
CA THR A 614 -10.19 -9.11 -71.18
C THR A 614 -9.85 -10.42 -71.84
N GLY A 615 -10.71 -11.43 -71.70
CA GLY A 615 -10.54 -12.73 -72.32
C GLY A 615 -9.32 -13.54 -71.87
N LEU A 616 -8.51 -14.04 -72.81
CA LEU A 616 -7.31 -14.82 -72.51
C LEU A 616 -6.06 -14.00 -72.12
N ASP A 617 -6.17 -12.67 -72.24
CA ASP A 617 -5.06 -11.74 -71.95
C ASP A 617 -5.32 -10.94 -70.68
N GLU A 618 -4.69 -11.36 -69.57
CA GLU A 618 -4.66 -10.58 -68.36
C GLU A 618 -3.68 -9.41 -68.52
N ARG A 619 -4.18 -8.23 -68.90
CA ARG A 619 -3.35 -7.02 -69.11
C ARG A 619 -4.00 -5.82 -68.45
N GLY A 620 -3.20 -4.97 -67.85
CA GLY A 620 -3.75 -3.75 -67.34
C GLY A 620 -2.78 -2.94 -66.47
N GLN A 621 -3.29 -1.89 -65.88
CA GLN A 621 -2.61 -1.11 -64.88
C GLN A 621 -3.23 -1.44 -63.51
N LEU A 622 -2.40 -1.75 -62.53
CA LEU A 622 -2.83 -2.03 -61.18
C LEU A 622 -2.44 -0.85 -60.28
N GLN A 623 -3.43 -0.23 -59.68
CA GLN A 623 -3.20 0.79 -58.68
C GLN A 623 -3.15 0.15 -57.29
N ILE A 624 -2.05 0.34 -56.60
CA ILE A 624 -1.85 -0.13 -55.21
C ILE A 624 -1.74 1.06 -54.24
N GLN A 625 -2.30 0.88 -53.08
CA GLN A 625 -2.15 1.81 -51.94
C GLN A 625 -1.41 1.14 -50.82
N LEU A 626 -0.35 1.78 -50.37
CA LEU A 626 0.52 1.31 -49.31
C LEU A 626 0.56 2.34 -48.18
N VAL A 627 0.65 1.87 -46.95
CA VAL A 627 0.83 2.74 -45.79
C VAL A 627 2.05 2.29 -45.02
N GLU A 628 2.90 3.23 -44.67
CA GLU A 628 4.00 3.03 -43.76
C GLU A 628 3.47 2.67 -42.37
N THR A 629 4.04 1.65 -41.72
CA THR A 629 3.60 1.21 -40.40
C THR A 629 4.62 1.49 -39.31
#